data_39ec9154328531d9e694c065a3c33f4b
#
_entry.id   39ec9154328531d9e694c065a3c33f4b
#
_cell.length_a   1.000
_cell.length_b   1.000
_cell.length_c   1.000
_cell.angle_alpha   90.00
_cell.angle_beta   90.00
_cell.angle_gamma   90.00
#
_symmetry.space_group_name_H-M   'P 1'
#
loop_
_entity.id
_entity.type
_entity.pdbx_description
1 polymer ?
#
loop_
_entity_poly.entity_id
_entity_poly.type
_entity_poly.pdbx_seq_one_letter_code
_entity_poly.pdbx_strand_id
1 'polypeptide(L)'
;VPSGESPFSEHARKPRTARSRAADAEMTSPDATTTSRRSATAKSSAAKFSGNHGTEAESAGAERGRSAGGPDKRERILRAAIKVFARKGFYATRVSEIAKAAGVADGTIYLYFQSKEDVLVRIFEDRITRLLEVLRNELARSPSFEERMRRIVGLQLGLLEGQRDLAEVITVNLRQSSKLLKQYATPLFVEYLEVLAGVIADGQREGVVRADAHPRILARALFGALDGVALTWALGGAEPGTLTKAAVQITSVFLDGIRVRSPQSHAQPSLSPEET
;
A
#
# COMPACT_ATOMS: atom_id res chain seq x y z
N VAL A 1 2.88 1.47 -57.83
CA VAL A 1 4.11 2.18 -57.50
C VAL A 1 3.82 3.66 -57.48
N PRO A 2 4.01 4.39 -56.41
CA PRO A 2 5.34 4.87 -56.04
C PRO A 2 5.66 4.72 -54.54
N SER A 3 6.94 4.63 -54.34
CA SER A 3 7.73 4.65 -53.14
C SER A 3 7.53 5.91 -52.31
N GLY A 4 7.39 5.79 -51.00
CA GLY A 4 7.34 6.89 -50.04
C GLY A 4 8.39 6.68 -48.96
N GLU A 5 9.31 7.59 -48.87
CA GLU A 5 10.52 7.62 -48.07
C GLU A 5 10.25 7.72 -46.58
N SER A 6 11.11 7.11 -45.81
CA SER A 6 11.25 7.17 -44.36
C SER A 6 12.02 8.44 -43.94
N PRO A 7 11.60 9.19 -42.91
CA PRO A 7 12.45 10.22 -42.31
C PRO A 7 12.87 9.85 -40.89
N PHE A 8 13.97 9.15 -40.75
CA PHE A 8 14.78 9.20 -39.53
C PHE A 8 16.22 9.46 -39.91
N SER A 9 16.56 10.74 -39.92
CA SER A 9 17.92 11.23 -40.06
C SER A 9 18.50 11.53 -38.68
N GLU A 10 19.55 10.88 -38.43
CA GLU A 10 20.61 10.88 -37.46
C GLU A 10 21.11 12.27 -37.08
N HIS A 11 21.12 12.61 -35.78
CA HIS A 11 21.99 13.63 -35.22
C HIS A 11 22.69 13.10 -33.97
N ALA A 12 23.85 12.51 -34.20
CA ALA A 12 24.85 12.22 -33.18
C ALA A 12 25.40 13.54 -32.60
N ARG A 13 25.28 13.73 -31.30
CA ARG A 13 26.06 14.70 -30.50
C ARG A 13 26.96 13.98 -29.51
N LYS A 14 28.25 14.19 -29.65
CA LYS A 14 29.38 13.71 -28.88
C LYS A 14 29.30 14.16 -27.39
N PRO A 15 29.83 13.38 -26.45
CA PRO A 15 29.90 13.74 -25.01
C PRO A 15 31.06 14.69 -24.75
N ARG A 16 30.82 15.74 -23.97
CA ARG A 16 31.86 16.62 -23.39
C ARG A 16 32.35 16.00 -22.08
N THR A 17 33.64 15.69 -22.08
CA THR A 17 34.47 15.40 -20.92
C THR A 17 34.54 16.62 -19.99
N ALA A 18 34.27 16.46 -18.72
CA ALA A 18 34.60 17.41 -17.66
C ALA A 18 35.39 16.69 -16.58
N ARG A 19 36.54 17.27 -16.30
CA ARG A 19 37.65 16.88 -15.47
C ARG A 19 37.28 16.68 -13.99
N SER A 20 37.92 15.65 -13.45
CA SER A 20 38.33 15.44 -12.07
C SER A 20 38.86 16.70 -11.36
N ARG A 21 38.41 16.92 -10.13
CA ARG A 21 39.18 17.60 -9.09
C ARG A 21 38.90 16.89 -7.77
N ALA A 22 39.90 16.14 -7.34
CA ALA A 22 40.05 15.67 -5.97
C ALA A 22 40.43 16.85 -5.08
N ALA A 23 39.92 16.89 -3.89
CA ALA A 23 40.51 17.61 -2.77
C ALA A 23 40.27 16.82 -1.50
N ASP A 24 41.37 16.37 -0.93
CA ASP A 24 41.53 15.78 0.41
C ASP A 24 41.18 16.78 1.50
N ALA A 25 40.59 16.29 2.57
CA ALA A 25 40.69 16.82 3.94
C ALA A 25 40.16 15.73 4.87
N GLU A 26 41.01 14.94 5.39
CA GLU A 26 41.62 14.85 6.73
C GLU A 26 40.64 14.82 7.91
N MET A 27 40.64 13.72 8.50
CA MET A 27 40.35 13.10 9.77
C MET A 27 40.77 13.98 10.97
N THR A 28 39.87 14.24 11.91
CA THR A 28 40.20 14.33 13.34
C THR A 28 38.95 14.00 14.18
N SER A 29 39.05 12.90 14.92
CA SER A 29 38.32 12.70 16.18
C SER A 29 39.08 13.37 17.32
N PRO A 30 38.40 13.74 18.40
CA PRO A 30 38.84 13.29 19.72
C PRO A 30 37.70 12.75 20.60
N ASP A 31 37.93 11.66 21.09
CA ASP A 31 38.09 11.05 22.41
C ASP A 31 37.22 11.57 23.59
N ALA A 32 36.79 10.56 24.28
CA ALA A 32 36.09 10.35 25.52
C ALA A 32 36.40 11.34 26.69
N THR A 33 35.47 11.51 27.61
CA THR A 33 35.59 11.19 29.04
C THR A 33 34.30 11.57 29.81
N THR A 34 33.65 10.56 30.44
CA THR A 34 33.53 10.32 31.87
C THR A 34 32.48 11.13 32.69
N THR A 35 31.58 10.37 33.28
CA THR A 35 31.10 10.36 34.67
C THR A 35 30.15 11.48 35.13
N SER A 36 28.94 11.15 35.58
CA SER A 36 28.59 11.08 37.00
C SER A 36 27.12 10.67 37.25
N ARG A 37 26.99 9.71 38.10
CA ARG A 37 25.80 9.30 38.87
C ARG A 37 25.22 10.48 39.64
N ARG A 38 23.88 10.55 39.75
CA ARG A 38 23.23 10.82 41.04
C ARG A 38 21.79 10.31 41.05
N SER A 39 21.58 9.38 41.98
CA SER A 39 20.33 8.90 42.53
C SER A 39 19.72 9.99 43.46
N ALA A 40 18.42 10.10 43.47
CA ALA A 40 17.65 10.59 44.62
C ALA A 40 16.20 10.13 44.45
N THR A 41 15.82 9.06 45.07
CA THR A 41 15.00 8.82 46.28
C THR A 41 13.62 9.47 46.31
N ALA A 42 12.68 8.56 46.43
CA ALA A 42 11.27 8.67 46.71
C ALA A 42 10.94 9.61 47.90
N LYS A 43 9.74 10.21 47.82
CA LYS A 43 8.92 10.39 49.06
C LYS A 43 7.44 10.31 48.72
N SER A 44 6.86 9.31 49.32
CA SER A 44 5.45 9.07 49.61
C SER A 44 4.89 10.18 50.54
N SER A 45 3.67 10.62 50.24
CA SER A 45 2.83 11.18 51.30
C SER A 45 1.36 10.87 51.03
N ALA A 46 0.83 9.98 51.82
CA ALA A 46 -0.60 9.72 51.97
C ALA A 46 -1.17 10.74 52.95
N ALA A 47 -2.31 11.30 52.62
CA ALA A 47 -3.17 11.95 53.61
C ALA A 47 -4.62 11.57 53.34
N LYS A 48 -5.16 10.80 54.30
CA LYS A 48 -6.59 10.58 54.52
C LYS A 48 -7.21 11.90 55.01
N PHE A 49 -8.41 12.22 54.53
CA PHE A 49 -9.43 12.76 55.46
C PHE A 49 -10.86 12.42 55.00
N SER A 50 -11.68 12.20 55.96
CA SER A 50 -12.99 11.59 56.08
C SER A 50 -14.12 12.60 55.87
N GLY A 51 -15.22 12.14 55.23
CA GLY A 51 -16.62 12.33 55.66
C GLY A 51 -17.25 13.71 55.58
N ASN A 52 -18.30 13.87 54.81
CA ASN A 52 -19.59 14.22 55.38
C ASN A 52 -20.77 14.02 54.40
N HIS A 53 -21.90 13.60 54.97
CA HIS A 53 -23.22 13.41 54.35
C HIS A 53 -23.83 14.76 53.89
N GLY A 54 -24.69 14.71 52.87
CA GLY A 54 -25.72 15.71 52.73
C GLY A 54 -26.35 15.84 51.36
N THR A 55 -27.57 15.28 51.24
CA THR A 55 -28.73 15.72 50.44
C THR A 55 -28.75 15.49 48.93
N GLU A 56 -29.65 14.58 48.57
CA GLU A 56 -30.33 14.46 47.30
C GLU A 56 -31.06 15.77 46.92
N ALA A 57 -30.91 16.20 45.70
CA ALA A 57 -31.96 16.83 44.91
C ALA A 57 -31.49 17.11 43.49
N GLU A 58 -32.24 16.56 42.51
CA GLU A 58 -32.51 17.07 41.17
C GLU A 58 -31.41 17.77 40.35
N SER A 59 -30.87 17.03 39.37
CA SER A 59 -30.71 17.58 38.01
C SER A 59 -30.66 16.43 36.97
N ALA A 60 -31.81 15.90 36.68
CA ALA A 60 -32.04 15.18 35.43
C ALA A 60 -32.02 16.20 34.28
N GLY A 61 -30.94 16.33 33.54
CA GLY A 61 -30.96 17.23 32.41
C GLY A 61 -29.64 17.66 31.79
N ALA A 62 -28.62 16.79 31.67
CA ALA A 62 -27.42 17.13 30.88
C ALA A 62 -26.57 15.92 30.45
N GLU A 63 -27.15 14.79 30.12
CA GLU A 63 -26.44 13.63 29.52
C GLU A 63 -26.93 13.30 28.12
N ARG A 64 -27.08 14.30 27.26
CA ARG A 64 -27.26 14.08 25.82
C ARG A 64 -26.21 14.91 25.08
N GLY A 65 -25.02 14.37 24.90
CA GLY A 65 -24.05 15.08 24.05
C GLY A 65 -22.60 14.67 24.08
N ARG A 66 -22.19 13.52 24.61
CA ARG A 66 -20.76 13.22 24.74
C ARG A 66 -20.27 11.88 24.21
N SER A 67 -20.94 11.19 23.28
CA SER A 67 -20.37 9.96 22.74
C SER A 67 -20.46 9.75 21.23
N ALA A 68 -20.82 10.75 20.44
CA ALA A 68 -20.95 10.62 18.98
C ALA A 68 -19.81 11.27 18.17
N GLY A 69 -18.62 11.55 18.73
CA GLY A 69 -17.70 12.50 18.13
C GLY A 69 -16.41 11.98 17.51
N GLY A 70 -15.82 10.91 18.00
CA GLY A 70 -14.44 10.55 17.65
C GLY A 70 -14.29 9.72 16.36
N PRO A 71 -14.64 8.44 16.31
CA PRO A 71 -14.38 7.56 15.15
C PRO A 71 -15.20 7.97 13.92
N ASP A 72 -16.46 8.38 14.12
CA ASP A 72 -17.36 8.78 13.03
C ASP A 72 -16.86 10.04 12.30
N LYS A 73 -16.40 11.07 13.01
CA LYS A 73 -15.88 12.29 12.38
C LYS A 73 -14.59 12.03 11.60
N ARG A 74 -13.65 11.26 12.14
CA ARG A 74 -12.43 10.87 11.45
C ARG A 74 -12.74 10.15 10.13
N GLU A 75 -13.62 9.18 10.16
CA GLU A 75 -14.02 8.42 8.98
C GLU A 75 -14.79 9.29 7.95
N ARG A 76 -15.64 10.20 8.40
CA ARG A 76 -16.31 11.18 7.52
C ARG A 76 -15.31 12.07 6.80
N ILE A 77 -14.27 12.53 7.49
CA ILE A 77 -13.19 13.33 6.89
C ILE A 77 -12.44 12.53 5.84
N LEU A 78 -12.06 11.27 6.12
CA LEU A 78 -11.37 10.42 5.15
C LEU A 78 -12.23 10.14 3.91
N ARG A 79 -13.53 9.83 4.09
CA ARG A 79 -14.47 9.63 2.97
C ARG A 79 -14.65 10.91 2.13
N ALA A 80 -14.73 12.06 2.76
CA ALA A 80 -14.78 13.34 2.06
C ALA A 80 -13.49 13.64 1.31
N ALA A 81 -12.33 13.39 1.93
CA ALA A 81 -11.03 13.57 1.33
C ALA A 81 -10.85 12.72 0.07
N ILE A 82 -11.26 11.44 0.09
CA ILE A 82 -11.23 10.57 -1.09
C ILE A 82 -11.97 11.23 -2.27
N LYS A 83 -13.19 11.71 -2.06
CA LYS A 83 -13.98 12.36 -3.11
C LYS A 83 -13.36 13.66 -3.64
N VAL A 84 -12.77 14.47 -2.74
CA VAL A 84 -12.16 15.74 -3.14
C VAL A 84 -10.84 15.51 -3.87
N PHE A 85 -10.01 14.58 -3.39
CA PHE A 85 -8.75 14.21 -4.05
C PHE A 85 -8.98 13.59 -5.42
N ALA A 86 -9.92 12.66 -5.57
CA ALA A 86 -10.23 12.06 -6.85
C ALA A 86 -10.68 13.11 -7.87
N ARG A 87 -11.53 14.06 -7.46
CA ARG A 87 -12.07 15.08 -8.37
C ARG A 87 -11.08 16.16 -8.77
N LYS A 88 -10.19 16.60 -7.87
CA LYS A 88 -9.33 17.77 -8.05
C LYS A 88 -7.83 17.42 -8.13
N GLY A 89 -7.46 16.22 -7.76
CA GLY A 89 -6.09 15.83 -7.52
C GLY A 89 -5.57 16.34 -6.16
N PHE A 90 -4.49 15.73 -5.71
CA PHE A 90 -3.90 16.03 -4.41
C PHE A 90 -3.41 17.48 -4.27
N TYR A 91 -2.65 17.99 -5.26
CA TYR A 91 -2.04 19.32 -5.16
C TYR A 91 -3.05 20.47 -5.18
N ALA A 92 -4.08 20.38 -6.02
CA ALA A 92 -5.09 21.42 -6.14
C ALA A 92 -6.10 21.42 -4.99
N THR A 93 -6.14 20.38 -4.14
CA THR A 93 -7.06 20.29 -3.01
C THR A 93 -6.58 21.11 -1.83
N ARG A 94 -7.50 21.90 -1.23
CA ARG A 94 -7.30 22.62 0.03
C ARG A 94 -7.97 21.88 1.17
N VAL A 95 -7.39 21.98 2.39
CA VAL A 95 -7.96 21.35 3.60
C VAL A 95 -9.37 21.85 3.89
N SER A 96 -9.64 23.14 3.65
CA SER A 96 -10.98 23.74 3.81
C SER A 96 -12.05 23.09 2.91
N GLU A 97 -11.67 22.60 1.73
CA GLU A 97 -12.60 21.89 0.83
C GLU A 97 -12.94 20.50 1.36
N ILE A 98 -11.98 19.83 1.97
CA ILE A 98 -12.21 18.57 2.66
C ILE A 98 -13.13 18.78 3.86
N ALA A 99 -12.87 19.81 4.67
CA ALA A 99 -13.68 20.16 5.83
C ALA A 99 -15.15 20.45 5.41
N LYS A 100 -15.32 21.28 4.38
CA LYS A 100 -16.64 21.59 3.80
C LYS A 100 -17.35 20.31 3.32
N ALA A 101 -16.65 19.44 2.60
CA ALA A 101 -17.22 18.18 2.09
C ALA A 101 -17.55 17.18 3.22
N ALA A 102 -16.81 17.22 4.33
CA ALA A 102 -17.04 16.41 5.52
C ALA A 102 -18.12 16.98 6.45
N GLY A 103 -18.60 18.22 6.22
CA GLY A 103 -19.55 18.90 7.09
C GLY A 103 -18.95 19.21 8.48
N VAL A 104 -17.67 19.65 8.52
CA VAL A 104 -16.97 20.04 9.75
C VAL A 104 -16.30 21.40 9.58
N ALA A 105 -15.98 22.07 10.68
CA ALA A 105 -15.16 23.30 10.64
C ALA A 105 -13.71 22.96 10.23
N ASP A 106 -13.02 23.89 9.55
CA ASP A 106 -11.63 23.72 9.08
C ASP A 106 -10.69 23.29 10.21
N GLY A 107 -10.79 23.92 11.38
CA GLY A 107 -9.99 23.55 12.56
C GLY A 107 -10.22 22.12 13.05
N THR A 108 -11.38 21.53 12.76
CA THR A 108 -11.67 20.14 13.15
C THR A 108 -10.78 19.16 12.43
N ILE A 109 -10.36 19.45 11.18
CA ILE A 109 -9.44 18.57 10.43
C ILE A 109 -8.14 18.41 11.22
N TYR A 110 -7.59 19.50 11.74
CA TYR A 110 -6.30 19.50 12.45
C TYR A 110 -6.33 18.84 13.84
N LEU A 111 -7.53 18.50 14.35
CA LEU A 111 -7.67 17.66 15.55
C LEU A 111 -7.40 16.18 15.28
N TYR A 112 -7.51 15.75 14.02
CA TYR A 112 -7.35 14.35 13.59
C TYR A 112 -6.15 14.11 12.69
N PHE A 113 -5.72 15.12 11.92
CA PHE A 113 -4.69 15.02 10.90
C PHE A 113 -3.77 16.22 10.95
N GLN A 114 -2.46 15.98 10.88
CA GLN A 114 -1.45 17.04 10.98
C GLN A 114 -1.37 17.91 9.71
N SER A 115 -1.68 17.30 8.55
CA SER A 115 -1.57 17.96 7.25
C SER A 115 -2.45 17.25 6.20
N LYS A 116 -2.53 17.85 5.02
CA LYS A 116 -3.19 17.23 3.85
C LYS A 116 -2.50 15.91 3.44
N GLU A 117 -1.19 15.88 3.56
CA GLU A 117 -0.37 14.69 3.34
C GLU A 117 -0.72 13.57 4.33
N ASP A 118 -0.88 13.92 5.62
CA ASP A 118 -1.29 12.95 6.64
C ASP A 118 -2.67 12.35 6.34
N VAL A 119 -3.62 13.16 5.86
CA VAL A 119 -4.93 12.64 5.41
C VAL A 119 -4.76 11.59 4.32
N LEU A 120 -3.92 11.85 3.30
CA LEU A 120 -3.70 10.92 2.19
C LEU A 120 -3.00 9.64 2.64
N VAL A 121 -2.00 9.74 3.51
CA VAL A 121 -1.31 8.59 4.11
C VAL A 121 -2.29 7.74 4.91
N ARG A 122 -3.15 8.36 5.73
CA ARG A 122 -4.15 7.62 6.53
C ARG A 122 -5.20 6.91 5.67
N ILE A 123 -5.60 7.48 4.53
CA ILE A 123 -6.46 6.77 3.57
C ILE A 123 -5.78 5.48 3.10
N PHE A 124 -4.50 5.56 2.76
CA PHE A 124 -3.72 4.40 2.33
C PHE A 124 -3.55 3.37 3.44
N GLU A 125 -3.14 3.80 4.64
CA GLU A 125 -2.94 2.93 5.80
C GLU A 125 -4.23 2.21 6.20
N ASP A 126 -5.37 2.90 6.27
CA ASP A 126 -6.67 2.29 6.57
C ASP A 126 -7.03 1.21 5.53
N ARG A 127 -6.65 1.40 4.27
CA ARG A 127 -6.91 0.41 3.21
C ARG A 127 -6.05 -0.82 3.33
N ILE A 128 -4.74 -0.63 3.53
CA ILE A 128 -3.81 -1.76 3.69
C ILE A 128 -4.16 -2.56 4.95
N THR A 129 -4.48 -1.91 6.06
CA THR A 129 -4.89 -2.59 7.28
C THR A 129 -6.12 -3.48 7.06
N ARG A 130 -7.18 -2.93 6.44
CA ARG A 130 -8.37 -3.72 6.12
C ARG A 130 -8.09 -4.88 5.17
N LEU A 131 -7.24 -4.65 4.15
CA LEU A 131 -6.82 -5.71 3.24
C LEU A 131 -6.07 -6.82 3.98
N LEU A 132 -5.12 -6.46 4.85
CA LEU A 132 -4.36 -7.42 5.65
C LEU A 132 -5.25 -8.26 6.59
N GLU A 133 -6.21 -7.62 7.26
CA GLU A 133 -7.17 -8.32 8.13
C GLU A 133 -7.99 -9.36 7.35
N VAL A 134 -8.55 -8.96 6.21
CA VAL A 134 -9.34 -9.87 5.36
C VAL A 134 -8.47 -10.98 4.79
N LEU A 135 -7.27 -10.63 4.29
CA LEU A 135 -6.33 -11.62 3.74
C LEU A 135 -5.94 -12.69 4.77
N ARG A 136 -5.57 -12.30 5.98
CA ARG A 136 -5.22 -13.28 7.03
C ARG A 136 -6.35 -14.30 7.29
N ASN A 137 -7.57 -13.79 7.36
CA ASN A 137 -8.74 -14.65 7.60
C ASN A 137 -9.03 -15.59 6.42
N GLU A 138 -8.93 -15.09 5.20
CA GLU A 138 -9.20 -15.88 4.00
C GLU A 138 -8.08 -16.89 3.70
N LEU A 139 -6.81 -16.50 3.87
CA LEU A 139 -5.68 -17.40 3.65
C LEU A 139 -5.66 -18.58 4.63
N ALA A 140 -6.06 -18.35 5.89
CA ALA A 140 -6.18 -19.43 6.88
C ALA A 140 -7.24 -20.49 6.51
N ARG A 141 -8.20 -20.14 5.67
CA ARG A 141 -9.28 -21.04 5.19
C ARG A 141 -9.01 -21.67 3.85
N SER A 142 -7.98 -21.24 3.13
CA SER A 142 -7.71 -21.67 1.76
C SER A 142 -6.79 -22.89 1.75
N PRO A 143 -7.26 -24.06 1.26
CA PRO A 143 -6.56 -25.33 1.42
C PRO A 143 -5.37 -25.52 0.46
N SER A 144 -5.36 -24.84 -0.70
CA SER A 144 -4.32 -25.00 -1.70
C SER A 144 -3.61 -23.70 -2.04
N PHE A 145 -2.39 -23.79 -2.59
CA PHE A 145 -1.65 -22.65 -3.07
C PHE A 145 -2.43 -21.83 -4.12
N GLU A 146 -3.06 -22.52 -5.08
CA GLU A 146 -3.86 -21.85 -6.11
C GLU A 146 -5.05 -21.08 -5.53
N GLU A 147 -5.72 -21.65 -4.52
CA GLU A 147 -6.84 -20.97 -3.88
C GLU A 147 -6.36 -19.74 -3.11
N ARG A 148 -5.24 -19.84 -2.39
CA ARG A 148 -4.61 -18.69 -1.71
C ARG A 148 -4.29 -17.56 -2.72
N MET A 149 -3.72 -17.91 -3.87
CA MET A 149 -3.41 -16.93 -4.92
C MET A 149 -4.67 -16.27 -5.50
N ARG A 150 -5.71 -17.05 -5.80
CA ARG A 150 -7.01 -16.51 -6.27
C ARG A 150 -7.61 -15.55 -5.25
N ARG A 151 -7.55 -15.88 -3.96
CA ARG A 151 -8.07 -15.02 -2.88
C ARG A 151 -7.30 -13.71 -2.79
N ILE A 152 -5.98 -13.75 -2.82
CA ILE A 152 -5.13 -12.54 -2.80
C ILE A 152 -5.52 -11.61 -3.95
N VAL A 153 -5.49 -12.11 -5.18
CA VAL A 153 -5.75 -11.30 -6.37
C VAL A 153 -7.19 -10.78 -6.39
N GLY A 154 -8.16 -11.67 -6.08
CA GLY A 154 -9.57 -11.33 -6.05
C GLY A 154 -9.91 -10.28 -5.00
N LEU A 155 -9.35 -10.39 -3.79
CA LEU A 155 -9.57 -9.41 -2.72
C LEU A 155 -8.94 -8.06 -3.05
N GLN A 156 -7.72 -8.03 -3.56
CA GLN A 156 -7.04 -6.78 -3.87
C GLN A 156 -7.77 -5.97 -4.95
N LEU A 157 -8.17 -6.59 -6.03
CA LEU A 157 -8.90 -5.93 -7.11
C LEU A 157 -10.39 -5.72 -6.74
N GLY A 158 -11.02 -6.69 -6.07
CA GLY A 158 -12.41 -6.62 -5.66
C GLY A 158 -12.70 -5.49 -4.68
N LEU A 159 -11.76 -5.15 -3.78
CA LEU A 159 -11.89 -4.00 -2.87
C LEU A 159 -11.91 -2.63 -3.61
N LEU A 160 -11.42 -2.59 -4.84
CA LEU A 160 -11.43 -1.38 -5.68
C LEU A 160 -12.62 -1.34 -6.62
N GLU A 161 -13.17 -2.50 -6.98
CA GLU A 161 -14.33 -2.59 -7.85
C GLU A 161 -15.50 -1.80 -7.26
N GLY A 162 -16.08 -0.89 -8.02
CA GLY A 162 -17.13 0.03 -7.54
C GLY A 162 -16.65 1.20 -6.67
N GLN A 163 -15.35 1.34 -6.40
CA GLN A 163 -14.77 2.43 -5.60
C GLN A 163 -13.74 3.24 -6.42
N ARG A 164 -14.16 3.76 -7.57
CA ARG A 164 -13.29 4.49 -8.50
C ARG A 164 -12.50 5.61 -7.83
N ASP A 165 -13.18 6.47 -7.06
CA ASP A 165 -12.53 7.61 -6.39
C ASP A 165 -11.38 7.14 -5.49
N LEU A 166 -11.58 6.02 -4.78
CA LEU A 166 -10.55 5.45 -3.95
C LEU A 166 -9.40 4.87 -4.78
N ALA A 167 -9.70 4.13 -5.85
CA ALA A 167 -8.69 3.59 -6.74
C ALA A 167 -7.82 4.72 -7.31
N GLU A 168 -8.42 5.81 -7.77
CA GLU A 168 -7.71 6.99 -8.27
C GLU A 168 -6.82 7.62 -7.19
N VAL A 169 -7.32 7.75 -5.96
CA VAL A 169 -6.53 8.31 -4.86
C VAL A 169 -5.30 7.45 -4.55
N ILE A 170 -5.43 6.13 -4.43
CA ILE A 170 -4.31 5.27 -4.03
C ILE A 170 -3.35 4.95 -5.18
N THR A 171 -3.82 4.91 -6.43
CA THR A 171 -2.97 4.58 -7.58
C THR A 171 -2.36 5.80 -8.26
N VAL A 172 -3.06 6.95 -8.26
CA VAL A 172 -2.61 8.18 -8.93
C VAL A 172 -2.09 9.21 -7.93
N ASN A 173 -2.96 9.65 -7.02
CA ASN A 173 -2.64 10.80 -6.16
C ASN A 173 -1.50 10.52 -5.18
N LEU A 174 -1.39 9.30 -4.66
CA LEU A 174 -0.32 8.91 -3.76
C LEU A 174 1.06 8.99 -4.43
N ARG A 175 1.15 8.70 -5.73
CA ARG A 175 2.40 8.76 -6.51
C ARG A 175 2.87 10.18 -6.83
N GLN A 176 1.97 11.16 -6.79
CA GLN A 176 2.30 12.54 -7.12
C GLN A 176 3.21 13.22 -6.07
N SER A 177 3.33 12.68 -4.87
CA SER A 177 4.17 13.26 -3.82
C SER A 177 5.41 12.42 -3.57
N SER A 178 6.60 13.00 -3.83
CA SER A 178 7.89 12.37 -3.52
C SER A 178 8.06 12.08 -2.02
N LYS A 179 7.47 12.90 -1.14
CA LYS A 179 7.44 12.67 0.30
C LYS A 179 6.59 11.45 0.63
N LEU A 180 5.44 11.31 -0.02
CA LEU A 180 4.54 10.18 0.18
C LEU A 180 5.12 8.89 -0.41
N LEU A 181 5.85 8.97 -1.54
CA LEU A 181 6.57 7.80 -2.08
C LEU A 181 7.64 7.27 -1.12
N LYS A 182 8.32 8.14 -0.36
CA LYS A 182 9.22 7.70 0.72
C LYS A 182 8.46 7.05 1.88
N GLN A 183 7.25 7.51 2.16
CA GLN A 183 6.35 6.93 3.17
C GLN A 183 5.60 5.70 2.63
N TYR A 184 5.66 5.43 1.32
CA TYR A 184 5.10 4.23 0.70
C TYR A 184 5.78 2.94 1.19
N ALA A 185 7.00 3.05 1.68
CA ALA A 185 7.68 1.99 2.44
C ALA A 185 7.17 1.94 3.89
N THR A 186 5.88 2.27 4.13
CA THR A 186 5.29 2.13 5.46
C THR A 186 5.39 0.68 5.91
N PRO A 187 5.53 0.44 7.21
CA PRO A 187 5.58 -0.93 7.74
C PRO A 187 4.43 -1.81 7.26
N LEU A 188 3.21 -1.26 7.15
CA LEU A 188 2.02 -1.97 6.67
C LEU A 188 2.12 -2.41 5.20
N PHE A 189 2.72 -1.58 4.33
CA PHE A 189 2.95 -1.96 2.94
C PHE A 189 4.02 -3.04 2.80
N VAL A 190 5.09 -2.93 3.59
CA VAL A 190 6.13 -3.97 3.66
C VAL A 190 5.51 -5.27 4.17
N GLU A 191 4.70 -5.21 5.23
CA GLU A 191 3.98 -6.35 5.77
C GLU A 191 3.07 -7.02 4.72
N TYR A 192 2.34 -6.23 3.95
CA TYR A 192 1.52 -6.75 2.85
C TYR A 192 2.37 -7.52 1.82
N LEU A 193 3.51 -6.98 1.40
CA LEU A 193 4.42 -7.67 0.47
C LEU A 193 5.03 -8.93 1.08
N GLU A 194 5.32 -8.94 2.38
CA GLU A 194 5.82 -10.14 3.08
C GLU A 194 4.73 -11.22 3.20
N VAL A 195 3.45 -10.87 3.38
CA VAL A 195 2.34 -11.83 3.32
C VAL A 195 2.28 -12.52 1.95
N LEU A 196 2.38 -11.73 0.86
CA LEU A 196 2.43 -12.29 -0.50
C LEU A 196 3.65 -13.20 -0.70
N ALA A 197 4.82 -12.75 -0.27
CA ALA A 197 6.06 -13.51 -0.38
C ALA A 197 5.99 -14.82 0.43
N GLY A 198 5.37 -14.78 1.60
CA GLY A 198 5.13 -15.95 2.44
C GLY A 198 4.29 -17.01 1.74
N VAL A 199 3.17 -16.62 1.12
CA VAL A 199 2.32 -17.55 0.36
C VAL A 199 3.08 -18.18 -0.80
N ILE A 200 3.93 -17.43 -1.52
CA ILE A 200 4.74 -17.95 -2.61
C ILE A 200 5.81 -18.90 -2.09
N ALA A 201 6.46 -18.58 -0.96
CA ALA A 201 7.45 -19.46 -0.31
C ALA A 201 6.80 -20.77 0.19
N ASP A 202 5.55 -20.70 0.66
CA ASP A 202 4.77 -21.90 1.01
C ASP A 202 4.55 -22.78 -0.22
N GLY A 203 4.16 -22.19 -1.35
CA GLY A 203 4.01 -22.92 -2.61
C GLY A 203 5.31 -23.55 -3.11
N GLN A 204 6.47 -22.95 -2.84
CA GLN A 204 7.78 -23.56 -3.11
C GLN A 204 8.04 -24.77 -2.21
N ARG A 205 7.70 -24.68 -0.92
CA ARG A 205 7.82 -25.82 0.02
C ARG A 205 6.84 -26.95 -0.30
N GLU A 206 5.68 -26.64 -0.82
CA GLU A 206 4.69 -27.59 -1.33
C GLU A 206 5.10 -28.21 -2.68
N GLY A 207 6.16 -27.72 -3.32
CA GLY A 207 6.66 -28.22 -4.62
C GLY A 207 5.81 -27.80 -5.81
N VAL A 208 4.86 -26.88 -5.65
CA VAL A 208 3.97 -26.40 -6.74
C VAL A 208 4.51 -25.14 -7.43
N VAL A 209 5.37 -24.39 -6.75
CA VAL A 209 6.05 -23.19 -7.28
C VAL A 209 7.53 -23.50 -7.53
N ARG A 210 8.06 -23.05 -8.67
CA ARG A 210 9.47 -23.18 -9.05
C ARG A 210 10.41 -22.58 -7.99
N ALA A 211 11.47 -23.33 -7.63
CA ALA A 211 12.38 -22.94 -6.54
C ALA A 211 13.43 -21.89 -6.95
N ASP A 212 13.67 -21.70 -8.27
CA ASP A 212 14.66 -20.78 -8.81
C ASP A 212 14.21 -19.30 -8.81
N ALA A 213 12.95 -19.03 -8.49
CA ALA A 213 12.41 -17.68 -8.42
C ALA A 213 12.34 -17.17 -6.97
N HIS A 214 12.85 -15.96 -6.72
CA HIS A 214 12.85 -15.38 -5.37
C HIS A 214 11.44 -14.92 -4.95
N PRO A 215 10.87 -15.40 -3.83
CA PRO A 215 9.49 -15.10 -3.42
C PRO A 215 9.16 -13.62 -3.32
N ARG A 216 10.08 -12.80 -2.75
CA ARG A 216 9.89 -11.34 -2.64
C ARG A 216 9.89 -10.63 -4.00
N ILE A 217 10.60 -11.15 -5.00
CA ILE A 217 10.58 -10.60 -6.36
C ILE A 217 9.24 -10.92 -7.01
N LEU A 218 8.78 -12.16 -6.89
CA LEU A 218 7.47 -12.57 -7.41
C LEU A 218 6.32 -11.79 -6.73
N ALA A 219 6.39 -11.57 -5.42
CA ALA A 219 5.40 -10.78 -4.70
C ALA A 219 5.33 -9.33 -5.22
N ARG A 220 6.48 -8.70 -5.49
CA ARG A 220 6.53 -7.36 -6.09
C ARG A 220 6.03 -7.33 -7.52
N ALA A 221 6.35 -8.35 -8.32
CA ALA A 221 5.86 -8.48 -9.69
C ALA A 221 4.33 -8.62 -9.72
N LEU A 222 3.78 -9.47 -8.85
CA LEU A 222 2.33 -9.63 -8.70
C LEU A 222 1.68 -8.32 -8.29
N PHE A 223 2.19 -7.66 -7.24
CA PHE A 223 1.69 -6.35 -6.81
C PHE A 223 1.72 -5.34 -7.95
N GLY A 224 2.83 -5.25 -8.68
CA GLY A 224 2.97 -4.32 -9.81
C GLY A 224 1.96 -4.56 -10.93
N ALA A 225 1.66 -5.84 -11.24
CA ALA A 225 0.64 -6.18 -12.22
C ALA A 225 -0.77 -5.76 -11.76
N LEU A 226 -1.12 -6.05 -10.51
CA LEU A 226 -2.42 -5.69 -9.94
C LEU A 226 -2.61 -4.17 -9.84
N ASP A 227 -1.58 -3.47 -9.41
CA ASP A 227 -1.57 -2.02 -9.28
C ASP A 227 -1.63 -1.31 -10.64
N GLY A 228 -0.92 -1.81 -11.66
CA GLY A 228 -0.99 -1.29 -13.03
C GLY A 228 -2.38 -1.44 -13.64
N VAL A 229 -3.05 -2.58 -13.43
CA VAL A 229 -4.43 -2.79 -13.89
C VAL A 229 -5.41 -1.89 -13.14
N ALA A 230 -5.26 -1.75 -11.82
CA ALA A 230 -6.10 -0.84 -11.03
C ALA A 230 -5.93 0.62 -11.48
N LEU A 231 -4.70 1.05 -11.77
CA LEU A 231 -4.40 2.39 -12.28
C LEU A 231 -5.08 2.64 -13.62
N THR A 232 -4.89 1.75 -14.60
CA THR A 232 -5.47 1.91 -15.94
C THR A 232 -7.00 1.85 -15.90
N TRP A 233 -7.57 1.02 -15.05
CA TRP A 233 -9.02 0.98 -14.81
C TRP A 233 -9.54 2.30 -14.21
N ALA A 234 -8.89 2.84 -13.19
CA ALA A 234 -9.29 4.11 -12.57
C ALA A 234 -9.27 5.28 -13.55
N LEU A 235 -8.25 5.33 -14.44
CA LEU A 235 -8.09 6.36 -15.46
C LEU A 235 -9.01 6.15 -16.67
N GLY A 236 -9.32 4.90 -17.04
CA GLY A 236 -9.99 4.52 -18.28
C GLY A 236 -11.52 4.48 -18.25
N GLY A 237 -12.18 5.02 -17.21
CA GLY A 237 -13.65 5.05 -17.12
C GLY A 237 -14.26 4.10 -16.11
N ALA A 238 -13.47 3.19 -15.53
CA ALA A 238 -13.87 2.32 -14.43
C ALA A 238 -15.11 1.46 -14.69
N GLU A 239 -15.16 0.78 -15.85
CA GLU A 239 -16.26 -0.09 -16.23
C GLU A 239 -16.46 -1.22 -15.20
N PRO A 240 -17.71 -1.46 -14.76
CA PRO A 240 -18.03 -2.53 -13.82
C PRO A 240 -17.63 -3.91 -14.33
N GLY A 241 -17.14 -4.78 -13.44
CA GLY A 241 -16.75 -6.15 -13.76
C GLY A 241 -15.39 -6.29 -14.43
N THR A 242 -14.72 -5.17 -14.77
CA THR A 242 -13.41 -5.21 -15.42
C THR A 242 -12.33 -5.73 -14.50
N LEU A 243 -12.29 -5.25 -13.25
CA LEU A 243 -11.29 -5.72 -12.27
C LEU A 243 -11.52 -7.18 -11.87
N THR A 244 -12.76 -7.61 -11.76
CA THR A 244 -13.11 -9.02 -11.52
C THR A 244 -12.61 -9.92 -12.65
N LYS A 245 -12.81 -9.54 -13.92
CA LYS A 245 -12.28 -10.26 -15.09
C LYS A 245 -10.75 -10.25 -15.11
N ALA A 246 -10.14 -9.12 -14.84
CA ALA A 246 -8.69 -8.99 -14.76
C ALA A 246 -8.09 -9.86 -13.66
N ALA A 247 -8.75 -9.99 -12.50
CA ALA A 247 -8.31 -10.87 -11.42
C ALA A 247 -8.17 -12.33 -11.87
N VAL A 248 -9.14 -12.83 -12.62
CA VAL A 248 -9.08 -14.21 -13.17
C VAL A 248 -7.90 -14.37 -14.12
N GLN A 249 -7.72 -13.43 -15.06
CA GLN A 249 -6.67 -13.51 -16.07
C GLN A 249 -5.27 -13.37 -15.46
N ILE A 250 -5.07 -12.39 -14.57
CA ILE A 250 -3.78 -12.19 -13.90
C ILE A 250 -3.43 -13.41 -13.06
N THR A 251 -4.40 -13.97 -12.34
CA THR A 251 -4.17 -15.17 -11.54
C THR A 251 -3.71 -16.34 -12.43
N SER A 252 -4.37 -16.57 -13.56
CA SER A 252 -3.99 -17.65 -14.49
C SER A 252 -2.58 -17.43 -15.02
N VAL A 253 -2.30 -16.26 -15.61
CA VAL A 253 -0.99 -15.95 -16.18
C VAL A 253 0.14 -16.04 -15.12
N PHE A 254 -0.12 -15.56 -13.91
CA PHE A 254 0.87 -15.61 -12.84
C PHE A 254 1.14 -17.04 -12.38
N LEU A 255 0.09 -17.83 -12.15
CA LEU A 255 0.22 -19.24 -11.76
C LEU A 255 0.96 -20.04 -12.82
N ASP A 256 0.61 -19.89 -14.11
CA ASP A 256 1.26 -20.59 -15.22
C ASP A 256 2.74 -20.23 -15.36
N GLY A 257 3.10 -18.98 -15.04
CA GLY A 257 4.48 -18.49 -15.07
C GLY A 257 5.37 -19.00 -13.93
N ILE A 258 4.79 -19.34 -12.79
CA ILE A 258 5.55 -19.70 -11.58
C ILE A 258 5.46 -21.18 -11.22
N ARG A 259 4.61 -21.97 -11.87
CA ARG A 259 4.49 -23.42 -11.63
C ARG A 259 5.77 -24.15 -11.98
N VAL A 260 6.01 -25.26 -11.28
CA VAL A 260 7.00 -26.25 -11.67
C VAL A 260 6.58 -26.84 -13.02
N ARG A 261 7.42 -26.71 -14.03
CA ARG A 261 7.19 -27.34 -15.32
C ARG A 261 7.56 -28.82 -15.20
N SER A 262 6.62 -29.70 -15.47
CA SER A 262 6.94 -31.10 -15.70
C SER A 262 7.93 -31.20 -16.88
N PRO A 263 8.99 -32.04 -16.81
CA PRO A 263 9.86 -32.28 -17.95
C PRO A 263 8.96 -32.69 -19.12
N GLN A 264 8.91 -31.88 -20.18
CA GLN A 264 8.28 -32.32 -21.42
C GLN A 264 9.09 -33.52 -21.89
N SER A 265 8.47 -34.69 -21.90
CA SER A 265 8.97 -35.86 -22.63
C SER A 265 9.10 -35.41 -24.09
N HIS A 266 10.30 -35.04 -24.48
CA HIS A 266 10.63 -34.98 -25.90
C HIS A 266 10.57 -36.43 -26.40
N ALA A 267 9.38 -36.85 -26.85
CA ALA A 267 9.27 -37.99 -27.72
C ALA A 267 10.11 -37.65 -28.95
N GLN A 268 11.31 -38.21 -29.02
CA GLN A 268 12.08 -38.23 -30.22
C GLN A 268 11.20 -38.93 -31.29
N PRO A 269 11.00 -38.34 -32.47
CA PRO A 269 10.40 -39.07 -33.55
C PRO A 269 11.29 -40.30 -33.83
N SER A 270 10.75 -41.48 -33.60
CA SER A 270 11.37 -42.74 -33.98
C SER A 270 11.61 -42.68 -35.50
N LEU A 271 12.88 -42.51 -35.88
CA LEU A 271 13.31 -42.78 -37.26
C LEU A 271 13.10 -44.26 -37.50
N SER A 272 12.08 -44.58 -38.26
CA SER A 272 11.90 -45.90 -38.82
C SER A 272 13.11 -46.20 -39.71
N PRO A 273 13.79 -47.35 -39.58
CA PRO A 273 14.80 -47.74 -40.55
C PRO A 273 14.09 -48.09 -41.88
N GLU A 274 14.44 -47.33 -42.93
CA GLU A 274 14.10 -47.71 -44.28
C GLU A 274 14.75 -49.08 -44.58
N GLU A 275 13.92 -50.06 -44.90
CA GLU A 275 14.32 -51.31 -45.49
C GLU A 275 14.85 -51.10 -46.90
N THR A 276 16.09 -51.58 -47.13
CA THR A 276 16.71 -51.70 -48.43
C THR A 276 16.32 -53.06 -49.01
#